data_65b089e2eea42c44b2bf2eaf0190558f
#
_entry.id   65b089e2eea42c44b2bf2eaf0190558f
#
_cell.length_a   1.000
_cell.length_b   1.000
_cell.length_c   1.000
_cell.angle_alpha   90.00
_cell.angle_beta   90.00
_cell.angle_gamma   90.00
#
_symmetry.space_group_name_H-M   'P 1'
#
loop_
_entity.id
_entity.type
_entity.pdbx_description
1 polymer ?
#
loop_
_entity_poly.entity_id
_entity_poly.type
_entity_poly.pdbx_seq_one_letter_code
_entity_poly.pdbx_strand_id
1 'polypeptide(L)'
;MYQLTIFKNQFDNKTHRTVSVDTWEQFDELLFGLSKQKGEKGGSNSSPLITPAMFQEDTTRSNKSVTHWGNWCAVDVDDYEFRDNTLEGIKNELVNRFGGWSFICYSTASSSIDQPKFRLVFDLDDSIPQDRIKHFWYALNKELGEIGDPQTKDLARMYYVPADYPNANNFYFSHTGDPINTDSLMAKHKYEVKSGNNFIDRLPEELQKAVIEHRKNQMDNTNVTWSSYHDCPFFPKRLGIEYRAITGTGWYHKMYQIMVAIAGHAISKGYPITAQQIAEMCKQFDTETGNWYENRPLTKEADRALEYVYRNG
;
A
#
# COMPACT_ATOMS: atom_id res chain seq x y z
N MET A 1 1.27 -21.15 -16.13
CA MET A 1 0.91 -19.90 -16.86
C MET A 1 1.06 -18.73 -15.92
N TYR A 2 1.80 -17.71 -16.30
CA TYR A 2 2.10 -16.52 -15.50
C TYR A 2 1.22 -15.36 -15.98
N GLN A 3 0.41 -14.83 -15.10
CA GLN A 3 -0.52 -13.74 -15.39
C GLN A 3 -0.06 -12.45 -14.69
N LEU A 4 -0.18 -11.33 -15.38
CA LEU A 4 0.11 -10.01 -14.83
C LEU A 4 -0.88 -8.98 -15.33
N THR A 5 -1.25 -8.05 -14.47
CA THR A 5 -2.03 -6.87 -14.84
C THR A 5 -1.07 -5.71 -15.10
N ILE A 6 -1.27 -4.98 -16.21
CA ILE A 6 -0.40 -3.87 -16.64
C ILE A 6 -1.14 -2.54 -16.49
N PHE A 7 -0.45 -1.55 -15.93
CA PHE A 7 -0.88 -0.17 -15.83
C PHE A 7 0.04 0.74 -16.65
N LYS A 8 -0.54 1.69 -17.41
CA LYS A 8 0.25 2.58 -18.28
C LYS A 8 1.21 3.48 -17.51
N ASN A 9 0.80 3.93 -16.33
CA ASN A 9 1.57 4.78 -15.42
C ASN A 9 1.01 4.68 -14.00
N GLN A 10 1.59 5.36 -13.05
CA GLN A 10 1.19 5.32 -11.63
C GLN A 10 -0.24 5.83 -11.35
N PHE A 11 -0.84 6.61 -12.24
CA PHE A 11 -2.20 7.15 -12.09
C PHE A 11 -3.26 6.28 -12.75
N ASP A 12 -2.83 5.32 -13.57
CA ASP A 12 -3.74 4.38 -14.22
C ASP A 12 -4.32 3.41 -13.18
N ASN A 13 -5.62 3.17 -13.27
CA ASN A 13 -6.32 2.26 -12.39
C ASN A 13 -7.17 1.21 -13.13
N LYS A 14 -6.95 1.05 -14.45
CA LYS A 14 -7.71 0.12 -15.29
C LYS A 14 -7.18 -1.30 -15.14
N THR A 15 -8.03 -2.21 -14.68
CA THR A 15 -7.64 -3.58 -14.28
C THR A 15 -7.81 -4.63 -15.37
N HIS A 16 -8.41 -4.28 -16.50
CA HIS A 16 -8.70 -5.22 -17.59
C HIS A 16 -7.52 -5.50 -18.54
N ARG A 17 -6.37 -4.85 -18.34
CA ARG A 17 -5.18 -5.07 -19.17
C ARG A 17 -4.31 -6.15 -18.55
N THR A 18 -4.54 -7.36 -18.96
CA THR A 18 -3.79 -8.53 -18.51
C THR A 18 -2.94 -9.10 -19.65
N VAL A 19 -1.80 -9.65 -19.28
CA VAL A 19 -0.92 -10.44 -20.15
C VAL A 19 -0.69 -11.77 -19.48
N SER A 20 -0.62 -12.84 -20.29
CA SER A 20 -0.28 -14.18 -19.83
C SER A 20 0.84 -14.72 -20.67
N VAL A 21 1.79 -15.40 -20.03
CA VAL A 21 2.85 -16.18 -20.68
C VAL A 21 2.86 -17.59 -20.08
N ASP A 22 3.28 -18.56 -20.87
CA ASP A 22 3.12 -19.97 -20.47
C ASP A 22 4.19 -20.45 -19.49
N THR A 23 5.43 -19.97 -19.62
CA THR A 23 6.57 -20.44 -18.82
C THR A 23 7.26 -19.31 -18.07
N TRP A 24 8.05 -19.67 -17.06
CA TRP A 24 8.87 -18.73 -16.30
C TRP A 24 9.96 -18.10 -17.18
N GLU A 25 10.53 -18.86 -18.10
CA GLU A 25 11.52 -18.35 -19.05
C GLU A 25 10.93 -17.26 -19.95
N GLN A 26 9.70 -17.44 -20.46
CA GLN A 26 9.01 -16.41 -21.24
C GLN A 26 8.71 -15.17 -20.40
N PHE A 27 8.41 -15.34 -19.10
CA PHE A 27 8.21 -14.23 -18.19
C PHE A 27 9.52 -13.48 -17.93
N ASP A 28 10.63 -14.18 -17.74
CA ASP A 28 11.97 -13.62 -17.63
C ASP A 28 12.37 -12.87 -18.91
N GLU A 29 12.18 -13.46 -20.09
CA GLU A 29 12.43 -12.82 -21.40
C GLU A 29 11.62 -11.53 -21.59
N LEU A 30 10.34 -11.53 -21.17
CA LEU A 30 9.48 -10.34 -21.20
C LEU A 30 10.08 -9.21 -20.34
N LEU A 31 10.42 -9.51 -19.10
CA LEU A 31 11.00 -8.51 -18.19
C LEU A 31 12.41 -8.09 -18.64
N PHE A 32 13.22 -9.00 -19.12
CA PHE A 32 14.53 -8.68 -19.70
C PHE A 32 14.41 -7.73 -20.90
N GLY A 33 13.46 -7.98 -21.80
CA GLY A 33 13.18 -7.11 -22.94
C GLY A 33 12.81 -5.68 -22.50
N LEU A 34 12.01 -5.56 -21.44
CA LEU A 34 11.65 -4.26 -20.84
C LEU A 34 12.86 -3.57 -20.21
N SER A 35 13.78 -4.31 -19.59
CA SER A 35 14.98 -3.73 -18.96
C SER A 35 15.91 -2.98 -19.93
N LYS A 36 15.80 -3.24 -21.24
CA LYS A 36 16.56 -2.57 -22.29
C LYS A 36 15.92 -1.27 -22.79
N GLN A 37 14.70 -1.00 -22.39
CA GLN A 37 13.98 0.20 -22.80
C GLN A 37 14.30 1.37 -21.85
N LYS A 38 14.27 2.59 -22.39
CA LYS A 38 14.41 3.80 -21.56
C LYS A 38 13.24 3.90 -20.60
N GLY A 39 13.55 4.15 -19.33
CA GLY A 39 12.58 4.27 -18.26
C GLY A 39 12.44 5.68 -17.72
N GLU A 40 11.24 6.00 -17.23
CA GLU A 40 10.93 7.23 -16.51
C GLU A 40 10.12 6.90 -15.27
N LYS A 41 10.47 7.50 -14.12
CA LYS A 41 9.74 7.35 -12.86
C LYS A 41 8.93 8.61 -12.57
N GLY A 42 7.64 8.42 -12.29
CA GLY A 42 6.73 9.51 -11.94
C GLY A 42 6.12 10.21 -13.16
N GLY A 43 5.06 10.98 -12.92
CA GLY A 43 4.35 11.70 -13.98
C GLY A 43 3.43 10.82 -14.84
N SER A 44 2.80 11.47 -15.81
CA SER A 44 1.87 10.82 -16.76
C SER A 44 2.57 9.98 -17.83
N ASN A 45 3.84 10.26 -18.10
CA ASN A 45 4.68 9.59 -19.09
C ASN A 45 5.59 8.53 -18.45
N SER A 46 5.40 8.23 -17.16
CA SER A 46 6.22 7.23 -16.48
C SER A 46 6.15 5.85 -17.15
N SER A 47 7.18 5.05 -16.92
CA SER A 47 7.21 3.65 -17.33
C SER A 47 5.97 2.89 -16.86
N PRO A 48 5.53 1.86 -17.57
CA PRO A 48 4.45 1.00 -17.12
C PRO A 48 4.72 0.37 -15.77
N LEU A 49 3.65 -0.01 -15.09
CA LEU A 49 3.72 -0.79 -13.86
C LEU A 49 3.01 -2.12 -14.07
N ILE A 50 3.49 -3.12 -13.36
CA ILE A 50 2.92 -4.47 -13.36
C ILE A 50 2.57 -4.90 -11.94
N THR A 51 1.63 -5.83 -11.83
CA THR A 51 1.28 -6.47 -10.56
C THR A 51 0.92 -7.94 -10.78
N PRO A 52 1.22 -8.84 -9.84
CA PRO A 52 0.71 -10.21 -9.86
C PRO A 52 -0.80 -10.26 -9.59
N ALA A 53 -1.40 -9.18 -9.09
CA ALA A 53 -2.80 -9.14 -8.74
C ALA A 53 -3.70 -9.19 -9.98
N MET A 54 -4.64 -10.15 -9.94
CA MET A 54 -5.77 -10.24 -10.85
C MET A 54 -7.00 -9.64 -10.17
N PHE A 55 -7.86 -9.00 -10.94
CA PHE A 55 -8.97 -8.21 -10.41
C PHE A 55 -10.32 -8.73 -10.92
N GLN A 56 -11.37 -8.44 -10.16
CA GLN A 56 -12.73 -8.64 -10.62
C GLN A 56 -12.99 -7.81 -11.89
N GLU A 57 -13.80 -8.35 -12.80
CA GLU A 57 -14.21 -7.65 -14.02
C GLU A 57 -14.89 -6.31 -13.69
N ASP A 58 -14.74 -5.36 -14.60
CA ASP A 58 -15.34 -4.02 -14.52
C ASP A 58 -15.03 -3.23 -13.23
N THR A 59 -13.90 -3.53 -12.59
CA THR A 59 -13.45 -2.81 -11.39
C THR A 59 -12.22 -1.95 -11.64
N THR A 60 -11.91 -1.10 -10.67
CA THR A 60 -10.67 -0.34 -10.61
C THR A 60 -9.70 -0.97 -9.61
N ARG A 61 -8.42 -0.62 -9.71
CA ARG A 61 -7.36 -1.11 -8.83
C ARG A 61 -7.65 -0.77 -7.36
N SER A 62 -7.97 -1.79 -6.59
CA SER A 62 -8.12 -1.70 -5.13
C SER A 62 -7.86 -3.07 -4.49
N ASN A 63 -7.48 -3.10 -3.23
CA ASN A 63 -7.30 -4.37 -2.51
C ASN A 63 -8.58 -5.21 -2.44
N LYS A 64 -9.76 -4.55 -2.45
CA LYS A 64 -11.06 -5.23 -2.41
C LYS A 64 -11.41 -5.93 -3.74
N SER A 65 -10.88 -5.43 -4.84
CA SER A 65 -11.16 -5.96 -6.18
C SER A 65 -10.18 -7.08 -6.59
N VAL A 66 -9.13 -7.33 -5.81
CA VAL A 66 -8.19 -8.43 -6.09
C VAL A 66 -8.89 -9.76 -5.88
N THR A 67 -8.75 -10.68 -6.82
CA THR A 67 -9.26 -12.06 -6.71
C THR A 67 -8.17 -13.03 -6.27
N HIS A 68 -6.98 -12.88 -6.82
CA HIS A 68 -5.81 -13.71 -6.51
C HIS A 68 -4.53 -13.02 -7.02
N TRP A 69 -3.37 -13.51 -6.63
CA TRP A 69 -2.10 -13.28 -7.33
C TRP A 69 -1.85 -14.44 -8.30
N GLY A 70 -1.26 -14.12 -9.44
CA GLY A 70 -0.78 -15.13 -10.40
C GLY A 70 0.38 -15.94 -9.82
N ASN A 71 1.03 -16.76 -10.69
CA ASN A 71 2.10 -17.66 -10.27
C ASN A 71 3.46 -16.94 -10.08
N TRP A 72 3.44 -15.70 -9.63
CA TRP A 72 4.64 -14.94 -9.28
C TRP A 72 4.34 -13.89 -8.22
N CYS A 73 5.38 -13.46 -7.52
CA CYS A 73 5.29 -12.33 -6.59
C CYS A 73 6.53 -11.46 -6.70
N ALA A 74 6.48 -10.27 -6.11
CA ALA A 74 7.64 -9.40 -6.06
C ALA A 74 7.81 -8.76 -4.68
N VAL A 75 9.06 -8.51 -4.31
CA VAL A 75 9.46 -7.85 -3.06
C VAL A 75 10.40 -6.70 -3.39
N ASP A 76 10.05 -5.49 -2.94
CA ASP A 76 10.95 -4.33 -3.00
C ASP A 76 11.94 -4.40 -1.85
N VAL A 77 13.21 -4.14 -2.15
CA VAL A 77 14.30 -4.10 -1.18
C VAL A 77 15.02 -2.75 -1.33
N ASP A 78 14.82 -1.88 -0.35
CA ASP A 78 15.36 -0.51 -0.37
C ASP A 78 16.58 -0.33 0.55
N ASP A 79 16.66 -1.13 1.62
CA ASP A 79 17.69 -1.01 2.66
C ASP A 79 18.41 -2.36 2.86
N TYR A 80 19.26 -2.72 1.91
CA TYR A 80 20.09 -3.92 2.01
C TYR A 80 21.57 -3.57 1.82
N GLU A 81 22.41 -3.97 2.75
CA GLU A 81 23.86 -3.75 2.70
C GLU A 81 24.55 -4.98 2.14
N PHE A 82 25.00 -4.89 0.89
CA PHE A 82 25.84 -5.90 0.27
C PHE A 82 27.31 -5.76 0.74
N ARG A 83 28.01 -6.87 0.80
CA ARG A 83 29.47 -6.87 1.03
C ARG A 83 30.24 -6.30 -0.15
N ASP A 84 29.71 -6.48 -1.34
CA ASP A 84 30.23 -6.00 -2.61
C ASP A 84 29.06 -5.52 -3.49
N ASN A 85 29.01 -4.21 -3.76
CA ASN A 85 27.97 -3.57 -4.56
C ASN A 85 28.17 -3.72 -6.07
N THR A 86 29.18 -4.45 -6.53
CA THR A 86 29.29 -4.82 -7.94
C THR A 86 28.17 -5.76 -8.35
N LEU A 87 27.81 -5.78 -9.63
CA LEU A 87 26.77 -6.69 -10.12
C LEU A 87 27.08 -8.16 -9.78
N GLU A 88 28.35 -8.55 -9.89
CA GLU A 88 28.80 -9.91 -9.55
C GLU A 88 28.64 -10.18 -8.05
N GLY A 89 29.04 -9.23 -7.20
CA GLY A 89 28.87 -9.32 -5.73
C GLY A 89 27.42 -9.46 -5.33
N ILE A 90 26.54 -8.59 -5.85
CA ILE A 90 25.09 -8.62 -5.63
C ILE A 90 24.51 -9.98 -6.05
N LYS A 91 24.83 -10.43 -7.26
CA LYS A 91 24.36 -11.71 -7.80
C LYS A 91 24.80 -12.89 -6.93
N ASN A 92 26.08 -12.96 -6.61
CA ASN A 92 26.64 -14.06 -5.81
C ASN A 92 26.00 -14.11 -4.42
N GLU A 93 25.80 -12.96 -3.76
CA GLU A 93 25.20 -12.91 -2.43
C GLU A 93 23.73 -13.34 -2.47
N LEU A 94 22.95 -12.86 -3.43
CA LEU A 94 21.53 -13.23 -3.55
C LEU A 94 21.35 -14.69 -3.97
N VAL A 95 22.18 -15.21 -4.87
CA VAL A 95 22.18 -16.64 -5.24
C VAL A 95 22.58 -17.52 -4.06
N ASN A 96 23.60 -17.17 -3.31
CA ASN A 96 23.98 -17.91 -2.09
C ASN A 96 22.86 -17.94 -1.04
N ARG A 97 22.05 -16.88 -0.97
CA ARG A 97 21.00 -16.75 0.02
C ARG A 97 19.68 -17.38 -0.41
N PHE A 98 19.30 -17.21 -1.66
CA PHE A 98 17.98 -17.56 -2.20
C PHE A 98 18.02 -18.53 -3.38
N GLY A 99 19.18 -19.03 -3.76
CA GLY A 99 19.38 -19.82 -4.99
C GLY A 99 18.72 -21.19 -5.01
N GLY A 100 18.06 -21.61 -3.92
CA GLY A 100 17.13 -22.74 -3.97
C GLY A 100 15.88 -22.44 -4.77
N TRP A 101 15.55 -21.14 -4.99
CA TRP A 101 14.38 -20.70 -5.73
C TRP A 101 14.73 -20.03 -7.05
N SER A 102 13.82 -20.15 -8.02
CA SER A 102 13.88 -19.35 -9.25
C SER A 102 13.49 -17.90 -8.93
N PHE A 103 14.36 -16.97 -9.32
CA PHE A 103 14.05 -15.55 -9.15
C PHE A 103 14.67 -14.68 -10.25
N ILE A 104 14.05 -13.52 -10.45
CA ILE A 104 14.57 -12.41 -11.26
C ILE A 104 14.89 -11.26 -10.29
N CYS A 105 16.06 -10.65 -10.47
CA CYS A 105 16.47 -9.47 -9.73
C CYS A 105 16.72 -8.31 -10.68
N TYR A 106 16.11 -7.16 -10.41
CA TYR A 106 16.37 -5.93 -11.16
C TYR A 106 16.37 -4.70 -10.27
N SER A 107 17.20 -3.73 -10.66
CA SER A 107 17.30 -2.45 -9.95
C SER A 107 16.04 -1.62 -10.06
N THR A 108 15.74 -0.83 -9.04
CA THR A 108 14.68 0.19 -9.10
C THR A 108 15.22 1.51 -9.67
N ALA A 109 14.31 2.42 -10.07
CA ALA A 109 14.67 3.74 -10.61
C ALA A 109 15.43 4.65 -9.62
N SER A 110 15.50 4.28 -8.35
CA SER A 110 16.24 5.02 -7.30
C SER A 110 17.48 4.29 -6.80
N SER A 111 17.89 3.21 -7.49
CA SER A 111 19.11 2.47 -7.18
C SER A 111 20.36 3.30 -7.46
N SER A 112 21.34 3.26 -6.57
CA SER A 112 22.67 3.85 -6.78
C SER A 112 23.75 2.80 -6.59
N ILE A 113 25.00 3.13 -6.96
CA ILE A 113 26.15 2.23 -6.74
C ILE A 113 26.40 2.04 -5.24
N ASP A 114 26.29 3.11 -4.46
CA ASP A 114 26.55 3.08 -3.02
C ASP A 114 25.41 2.43 -2.24
N GLN A 115 24.17 2.54 -2.73
CA GLN A 115 22.98 1.94 -2.13
C GLN A 115 22.13 1.27 -3.21
N PRO A 116 22.43 0.02 -3.57
CA PRO A 116 21.66 -0.74 -4.53
C PRO A 116 20.23 -0.97 -4.01
N LYS A 117 19.23 -0.46 -4.74
CA LYS A 117 17.82 -0.71 -4.49
C LYS A 117 17.28 -1.58 -5.60
N PHE A 118 16.62 -2.66 -5.22
CA PHE A 118 16.26 -3.70 -6.19
C PHE A 118 14.92 -4.34 -5.86
N ARG A 119 14.45 -5.10 -6.82
CA ARG A 119 13.26 -5.93 -6.70
C ARG A 119 13.61 -7.38 -6.97
N LEU A 120 13.17 -8.24 -6.06
CA LEU A 120 13.18 -9.69 -6.25
C LEU A 120 11.80 -10.12 -6.74
N VAL A 121 11.77 -10.83 -7.85
CA VAL A 121 10.56 -11.43 -8.41
C VAL A 121 10.74 -12.93 -8.33
N PHE A 122 9.82 -13.63 -7.66
CA PHE A 122 9.92 -15.06 -7.43
C PHE A 122 8.88 -15.82 -8.24
N ASP A 123 9.30 -16.98 -8.72
CA ASP A 123 8.45 -18.01 -9.30
C ASP A 123 7.66 -18.73 -8.21
N LEU A 124 6.36 -18.96 -8.42
CA LEU A 124 5.49 -19.65 -7.51
C LEU A 124 4.90 -20.91 -8.17
N ASP A 125 4.78 -21.97 -7.40
CA ASP A 125 4.20 -23.24 -7.86
C ASP A 125 2.71 -23.13 -8.16
N ASP A 126 1.98 -22.22 -7.47
CA ASP A 126 0.55 -21.96 -7.69
C ASP A 126 0.19 -20.49 -7.47
N SER A 127 -0.99 -20.11 -7.93
CA SER A 127 -1.61 -18.82 -7.68
C SER A 127 -2.05 -18.70 -6.22
N ILE A 128 -2.13 -17.45 -5.72
CA ILE A 128 -2.46 -17.21 -4.31
C ILE A 128 -3.83 -16.54 -4.20
N PRO A 129 -4.84 -17.23 -3.65
CA PRO A 129 -6.17 -16.65 -3.40
C PRO A 129 -6.11 -15.40 -2.52
N GLN A 130 -7.05 -14.46 -2.73
CA GLN A 130 -7.09 -13.16 -2.06
C GLN A 130 -6.92 -13.23 -0.54
N ASP A 131 -7.62 -14.16 0.10
CA ASP A 131 -7.62 -14.33 1.56
C ASP A 131 -6.29 -14.84 2.12
N ARG A 132 -5.47 -15.47 1.29
CA ARG A 132 -4.15 -16.03 1.65
C ARG A 132 -2.98 -15.09 1.34
N ILE A 133 -3.16 -14.06 0.50
CA ILE A 133 -2.06 -13.16 0.05
C ILE A 133 -1.32 -12.54 1.24
N LYS A 134 -2.03 -12.06 2.26
CA LYS A 134 -1.39 -11.45 3.44
C LYS A 134 -0.54 -12.44 4.22
N HIS A 135 -1.03 -13.67 4.38
CA HIS A 135 -0.26 -14.73 5.03
C HIS A 135 0.98 -15.08 4.21
N PHE A 136 0.81 -15.28 2.90
CA PHE A 136 1.92 -15.56 2.00
C PHE A 136 2.98 -14.48 2.03
N TRP A 137 2.58 -13.20 1.90
CA TRP A 137 3.53 -12.08 1.96
C TRP A 137 4.30 -12.04 3.29
N TYR A 138 3.62 -12.27 4.40
CA TYR A 138 4.24 -12.37 5.71
C TYR A 138 5.25 -13.53 5.77
N ALA A 139 4.86 -14.71 5.31
CA ALA A 139 5.68 -15.90 5.30
C ALA A 139 6.94 -15.70 4.42
N LEU A 140 6.76 -15.15 3.22
CA LEU A 140 7.84 -14.84 2.31
C LEU A 140 8.83 -13.84 2.94
N ASN A 141 8.33 -12.72 3.48
CA ASN A 141 9.21 -11.73 4.08
C ASN A 141 9.98 -12.26 5.29
N LYS A 142 9.37 -13.14 6.09
CA LYS A 142 10.06 -13.86 7.18
C LYS A 142 11.15 -14.78 6.67
N GLU A 143 10.90 -15.54 5.61
CA GLU A 143 11.88 -16.43 4.99
C GLU A 143 13.04 -15.64 4.37
N LEU A 144 12.75 -14.48 3.79
CA LEU A 144 13.77 -13.57 3.26
C LEU A 144 14.59 -12.85 4.36
N GLY A 145 14.25 -13.05 5.65
CA GLY A 145 14.90 -12.35 6.76
C GLY A 145 14.47 -10.90 6.91
N GLU A 146 13.23 -10.61 6.55
CA GLU A 146 12.56 -9.30 6.69
C GLU A 146 13.23 -8.15 5.92
N ILE A 147 13.90 -8.47 4.81
CA ILE A 147 14.54 -7.46 3.94
C ILE A 147 13.55 -6.69 3.06
N GLY A 148 12.32 -7.20 2.89
CA GLY A 148 11.28 -6.56 2.07
C GLY A 148 10.71 -5.32 2.75
N ASP A 149 10.43 -4.27 1.95
CA ASP A 149 9.75 -3.06 2.43
C ASP A 149 8.36 -3.39 3.01
N PRO A 150 8.13 -3.17 4.33
CA PRO A 150 6.85 -3.49 4.97
C PRO A 150 5.64 -2.71 4.41
N GLN A 151 5.88 -1.63 3.66
CA GLN A 151 4.82 -0.86 3.00
C GLN A 151 4.26 -1.55 1.76
N THR A 152 4.93 -2.61 1.25
CA THR A 152 4.55 -3.31 0.03
C THR A 152 3.59 -4.48 0.23
N LYS A 153 3.01 -4.63 1.42
CA LYS A 153 2.08 -5.70 1.82
C LYS A 153 0.64 -5.56 1.28
N ASP A 154 0.34 -4.55 0.50
CA ASP A 154 -0.99 -4.36 -0.08
C ASP A 154 -1.22 -5.32 -1.27
N LEU A 155 -2.45 -5.86 -1.35
CA LEU A 155 -2.79 -6.90 -2.32
C LEU A 155 -2.69 -6.41 -3.78
N ALA A 156 -2.99 -5.13 -4.00
CA ALA A 156 -3.02 -4.48 -5.32
C ALA A 156 -1.73 -3.68 -5.59
N ARG A 157 -0.58 -4.10 -5.03
CA ARG A 157 0.70 -3.42 -5.20
C ARG A 157 1.13 -3.43 -6.65
N MET A 158 1.50 -2.27 -7.15
CA MET A 158 2.09 -2.10 -8.47
C MET A 158 3.60 -1.90 -8.37
N TYR A 159 4.29 -2.43 -9.33
CA TYR A 159 5.75 -2.33 -9.46
C TYR A 159 6.11 -1.73 -10.81
N TYR A 160 6.98 -0.73 -10.83
CA TYR A 160 7.58 -0.28 -12.08
C TYR A 160 8.30 -1.44 -12.76
N VAL A 161 8.12 -1.58 -14.06
CA VAL A 161 8.87 -2.57 -14.86
C VAL A 161 10.36 -2.29 -14.78
N PRO A 162 11.22 -3.32 -14.98
CA PRO A 162 12.65 -3.06 -15.20
C PRO A 162 12.82 -2.19 -16.43
N ALA A 163 13.73 -1.22 -16.38
CA ALA A 163 14.02 -0.33 -17.49
C ALA A 163 15.40 0.31 -17.29
N ASP A 164 15.95 0.93 -18.34
CA ASP A 164 17.14 1.78 -18.26
C ASP A 164 16.75 3.17 -17.75
N TYR A 165 16.66 3.31 -16.41
CA TYR A 165 16.34 4.58 -15.76
C TYR A 165 17.51 5.52 -15.75
N PRO A 166 17.33 6.82 -16.13
CA PRO A 166 18.40 7.79 -16.12
C PRO A 166 18.93 8.00 -14.68
N ASN A 167 20.25 8.08 -14.55
CA ASN A 167 20.97 8.29 -13.30
C ASN A 167 20.81 7.16 -12.25
N ALA A 168 20.21 6.03 -12.60
CA ALA A 168 20.14 4.87 -11.73
C ALA A 168 21.29 3.90 -12.02
N ASN A 169 21.69 3.14 -11.01
CA ASN A 169 22.54 1.96 -11.20
C ASN A 169 21.65 0.82 -11.71
N ASN A 170 21.52 0.74 -13.06
CA ASN A 170 20.62 -0.21 -13.70
C ASN A 170 21.28 -1.58 -13.82
N PHE A 171 20.62 -2.61 -13.31
CA PHE A 171 21.03 -4.01 -13.47
C PHE A 171 19.82 -4.94 -13.57
N TYR A 172 20.08 -6.09 -14.17
CA TYR A 172 19.11 -7.17 -14.33
C TYR A 172 19.86 -8.51 -14.38
N PHE A 173 19.40 -9.48 -13.63
CA PHE A 173 19.81 -10.87 -13.75
C PHE A 173 18.71 -11.81 -13.27
N SER A 174 18.75 -13.06 -13.73
CA SER A 174 17.88 -14.11 -13.24
C SER A 174 18.70 -15.29 -12.72
N HIS A 175 18.06 -16.11 -11.90
CA HIS A 175 18.58 -17.35 -11.38
C HIS A 175 17.51 -18.44 -11.48
N THR A 176 17.92 -19.61 -11.93
CA THR A 176 17.04 -20.79 -12.05
C THR A 176 17.25 -21.70 -10.84
N GLY A 177 16.18 -21.98 -10.14
CA GLY A 177 16.04 -22.92 -9.04
C GLY A 177 14.65 -23.57 -9.10
N ASP A 178 14.07 -23.92 -7.98
CA ASP A 178 12.70 -24.42 -7.92
C ASP A 178 11.70 -23.26 -7.75
N PRO A 179 10.43 -23.41 -8.19
CA PRO A 179 9.39 -22.49 -7.79
C PRO A 179 9.14 -22.57 -6.28
N ILE A 180 8.78 -21.43 -5.65
CA ILE A 180 8.41 -21.42 -4.23
C ILE A 180 7.14 -22.26 -4.05
N ASN A 181 7.21 -23.29 -3.19
CA ASN A 181 6.01 -23.99 -2.75
C ASN A 181 5.24 -23.14 -1.76
N THR A 182 4.14 -22.57 -2.23
CA THR A 182 3.35 -21.56 -1.49
C THR A 182 2.73 -22.12 -0.21
N ASP A 183 2.22 -23.36 -0.23
CA ASP A 183 1.63 -24.02 0.94
C ASP A 183 2.68 -24.36 1.99
N SER A 184 3.82 -24.91 1.57
CA SER A 184 4.92 -25.25 2.50
C SER A 184 5.49 -24.01 3.18
N LEU A 185 5.65 -22.91 2.43
CA LEU A 185 6.15 -21.66 2.97
C LEU A 185 5.20 -21.08 4.01
N MET A 186 3.89 -21.05 3.73
CA MET A 186 2.88 -20.57 4.70
C MET A 186 2.75 -21.50 5.90
N ALA A 187 2.87 -22.81 5.74
CA ALA A 187 2.86 -23.77 6.85
C ALA A 187 4.05 -23.57 7.80
N LYS A 188 5.22 -23.21 7.27
CA LYS A 188 6.43 -22.93 8.07
C LYS A 188 6.27 -21.66 8.92
N HIS A 189 5.61 -20.63 8.41
CA HIS A 189 5.45 -19.33 9.06
C HIS A 189 3.97 -19.06 9.37
N LYS A 190 3.52 -19.45 10.56
CA LYS A 190 2.15 -19.22 11.01
C LYS A 190 1.83 -17.73 11.03
N TYR A 191 0.77 -17.33 10.35
CA TYR A 191 0.28 -15.98 10.32
C TYR A 191 -0.90 -15.83 11.29
N GLU A 192 -0.63 -15.17 12.40
CA GLU A 192 -1.71 -14.72 13.26
C GLU A 192 -2.23 -13.40 12.72
N VAL A 193 -3.43 -13.41 12.18
CA VAL A 193 -4.18 -12.17 11.96
C VAL A 193 -4.25 -11.51 13.32
N LYS A 194 -3.47 -10.46 13.55
CA LYS A 194 -3.70 -9.58 14.70
C LYS A 194 -5.12 -9.08 14.51
N SER A 195 -6.10 -9.78 15.08
CA SER A 195 -7.43 -9.22 15.26
C SER A 195 -7.18 -7.85 15.88
N GLY A 196 -7.69 -6.79 15.27
CA GLY A 196 -7.49 -5.44 15.76
C GLY A 196 -7.64 -5.46 17.27
N ASN A 197 -6.82 -4.70 18.00
CA ASN A 197 -6.83 -4.65 19.47
C ASN A 197 -8.20 -4.27 20.05
N ASN A 198 -9.18 -4.06 19.18
CA ASN A 198 -10.51 -3.63 19.49
C ASN A 198 -11.44 -4.82 19.68
N PHE A 199 -12.08 -4.87 20.84
CA PHE A 199 -13.12 -5.85 21.14
C PHE A 199 -14.20 -5.88 20.04
N ILE A 200 -14.53 -4.74 19.45
CA ILE A 200 -15.57 -4.63 18.42
C ILE A 200 -15.19 -5.40 17.15
N ASP A 201 -13.93 -5.38 16.72
CA ASP A 201 -13.50 -6.10 15.51
C ASP A 201 -13.59 -7.63 15.63
N ARG A 202 -13.78 -8.13 16.85
CA ARG A 202 -13.97 -9.57 17.16
C ARG A 202 -15.45 -9.99 17.15
N LEU A 203 -16.37 -9.04 17.08
CA LEU A 203 -17.80 -9.31 17.07
C LEU A 203 -18.30 -9.60 15.64
N PRO A 204 -19.38 -10.38 15.47
CA PRO A 204 -20.10 -10.47 14.21
C PRO A 204 -20.53 -9.08 13.71
N GLU A 205 -20.59 -8.89 12.39
CA GLU A 205 -20.85 -7.58 11.77
C GLU A 205 -22.13 -6.89 12.27
N GLU A 206 -23.18 -7.66 12.53
CA GLU A 206 -24.43 -7.14 13.08
C GLU A 206 -24.26 -6.57 14.49
N LEU A 207 -23.48 -7.25 15.33
CA LEU A 207 -23.16 -6.76 16.68
C LEU A 207 -22.23 -5.56 16.65
N GLN A 208 -21.28 -5.50 15.69
CA GLN A 208 -20.47 -4.31 15.50
C GLN A 208 -21.33 -3.09 15.17
N LYS A 209 -22.28 -3.22 14.25
CA LYS A 209 -23.24 -2.16 13.90
C LYS A 209 -24.08 -1.73 15.11
N ALA A 210 -24.60 -2.69 15.86
CA ALA A 210 -25.41 -2.40 17.06
C ALA A 210 -24.62 -1.65 18.14
N VAL A 211 -23.35 -2.02 18.39
CA VAL A 211 -22.49 -1.32 19.35
C VAL A 211 -22.17 0.10 18.88
N ILE A 212 -21.86 0.29 17.59
CA ILE A 212 -21.60 1.62 17.02
C ILE A 212 -22.85 2.50 17.14
N GLU A 213 -24.03 1.96 16.83
CA GLU A 213 -25.29 2.69 16.91
C GLU A 213 -25.64 3.04 18.36
N HIS A 214 -25.45 2.12 19.29
CA HIS A 214 -25.62 2.39 20.71
C HIS A 214 -24.71 3.55 21.18
N ARG A 215 -23.43 3.55 20.80
CA ARG A 215 -22.51 4.64 21.12
C ARG A 215 -22.95 5.98 20.53
N LYS A 216 -23.46 6.00 19.29
CA LYS A 216 -24.02 7.21 18.66
C LYS A 216 -25.21 7.75 19.43
N ASN A 217 -26.11 6.86 19.90
CA ASN A 217 -27.30 7.25 20.65
C ASN A 217 -27.02 7.76 22.07
N GLN A 218 -25.81 7.55 22.59
CA GLN A 218 -25.38 8.11 23.88
C GLN A 218 -24.84 9.55 23.77
N MET A 219 -24.73 10.10 22.54
CA MET A 219 -24.25 11.46 22.33
C MET A 219 -25.40 12.44 22.46
N ASP A 220 -25.52 13.08 23.60
CA ASP A 220 -26.64 13.99 23.96
C ASP A 220 -26.20 15.41 24.36
N ASN A 221 -24.91 15.67 24.44
CA ASN A 221 -24.36 16.97 24.81
C ASN A 221 -24.42 17.95 23.63
N THR A 222 -25.51 18.69 23.50
CA THR A 222 -25.70 19.71 22.47
C THR A 222 -25.36 21.14 22.93
N ASN A 223 -24.81 21.29 24.14
CA ASN A 223 -24.54 22.61 24.73
C ASN A 223 -23.28 23.29 24.18
N VAL A 224 -22.57 22.65 23.27
CA VAL A 224 -21.35 23.19 22.66
C VAL A 224 -21.71 23.85 21.33
N THR A 225 -21.37 25.12 21.17
CA THR A 225 -21.58 25.88 19.94
C THR A 225 -20.28 26.47 19.45
N TRP A 226 -20.11 26.55 18.14
CA TRP A 226 -18.99 27.22 17.47
C TRP A 226 -19.43 27.80 16.14
N SER A 227 -18.71 28.76 15.62
CA SER A 227 -18.98 29.41 14.34
C SER A 227 -17.97 29.04 13.25
N SER A 228 -16.80 28.62 13.64
CA SER A 228 -15.68 28.28 12.73
C SER A 228 -14.70 27.32 13.41
N TYR A 229 -13.71 26.82 12.65
CA TYR A 229 -12.65 26.00 13.25
C TYR A 229 -11.78 26.76 14.27
N HIS A 230 -11.78 28.11 14.25
CA HIS A 230 -11.01 28.94 15.17
C HIS A 230 -11.52 28.86 16.61
N ASP A 231 -12.83 28.83 16.77
CA ASP A 231 -13.54 28.81 18.07
C ASP A 231 -14.08 27.42 18.45
N CYS A 232 -13.92 26.42 17.54
CA CYS A 232 -14.35 25.05 17.80
C CYS A 232 -13.47 24.39 18.87
N PRO A 233 -14.05 23.94 20.01
CA PRO A 233 -13.29 23.32 21.08
C PRO A 233 -12.74 21.94 20.73
N PHE A 234 -13.20 21.33 19.63
CA PHE A 234 -12.77 20.03 19.17
C PHE A 234 -11.62 20.09 18.17
N PHE A 235 -11.32 21.28 17.61
CA PHE A 235 -10.28 21.43 16.60
C PHE A 235 -8.88 21.24 17.20
N PRO A 236 -8.04 20.32 16.64
CA PRO A 236 -6.73 20.00 17.20
C PRO A 236 -5.67 21.04 16.78
N LYS A 237 -5.50 22.10 17.56
CA LYS A 237 -4.59 23.22 17.26
C LYS A 237 -3.18 22.78 16.87
N ARG A 238 -2.63 21.78 17.55
CA ARG A 238 -1.28 21.25 17.25
C ARG A 238 -1.21 20.66 15.84
N LEU A 239 -2.14 19.79 15.48
CA LEU A 239 -2.18 19.20 14.14
C LEU A 239 -2.42 20.25 13.07
N GLY A 240 -3.19 21.31 13.37
CA GLY A 240 -3.37 22.45 12.48
C GLY A 240 -2.06 23.21 12.21
N ILE A 241 -1.21 23.40 13.22
CA ILE A 241 0.13 23.99 13.04
C ILE A 241 1.00 23.09 12.17
N GLU A 242 1.02 21.79 12.43
CA GLU A 242 1.76 20.82 11.63
C GLU A 242 1.28 20.78 10.18
N TYR A 243 -0.02 20.90 9.92
CA TYR A 243 -0.59 20.98 8.56
C TYR A 243 -0.10 22.22 7.81
N ARG A 244 -0.10 23.39 8.46
CA ARG A 244 0.38 24.66 7.85
C ARG A 244 1.86 24.65 7.50
N ALA A 245 2.65 23.81 8.19
CA ALA A 245 4.09 23.68 7.94
C ALA A 245 4.43 22.77 6.75
N ILE A 246 3.43 22.10 6.13
CA ILE A 246 3.66 21.19 5.01
C ILE A 246 3.91 22.02 3.73
N THR A 247 5.05 21.78 3.10
CA THR A 247 5.45 22.44 1.85
C THR A 247 5.40 21.57 0.60
N GLY A 248 5.10 20.26 0.76
CA GLY A 248 5.14 19.29 -0.34
C GLY A 248 4.05 18.22 -0.22
N THR A 249 4.43 17.01 0.11
CA THR A 249 3.53 15.86 0.24
C THR A 249 3.13 15.61 1.70
N GLY A 250 2.08 14.78 1.93
CA GLY A 250 1.65 14.39 3.28
C GLY A 250 0.47 15.17 3.84
N TRP A 251 0.02 16.24 3.18
CA TRP A 251 -1.15 17.04 3.57
C TRP A 251 -2.43 16.19 3.67
N TYR A 252 -2.61 15.20 2.78
CA TYR A 252 -3.75 14.28 2.82
C TYR A 252 -3.81 13.47 4.12
N HIS A 253 -2.70 12.84 4.49
CA HIS A 253 -2.61 12.07 5.73
C HIS A 253 -2.82 12.95 6.97
N LYS A 254 -2.24 14.15 6.97
CA LYS A 254 -2.38 15.09 8.08
C LYS A 254 -3.81 15.61 8.22
N MET A 255 -4.51 15.89 7.12
CA MET A 255 -5.92 16.27 7.16
C MET A 255 -6.79 15.16 7.74
N TYR A 256 -6.55 13.91 7.36
CA TYR A 256 -7.26 12.78 7.95
C TYR A 256 -7.00 12.65 9.46
N GLN A 257 -5.77 12.87 9.92
CA GLN A 257 -5.46 12.92 11.36
C GLN A 257 -6.23 14.03 12.08
N ILE A 258 -6.40 15.21 11.45
CA ILE A 258 -7.19 16.31 11.99
C ILE A 258 -8.66 15.89 12.14
N MET A 259 -9.25 15.26 11.11
CA MET A 259 -10.63 14.77 11.16
C MET A 259 -10.85 13.73 12.26
N VAL A 260 -9.94 12.77 12.40
CA VAL A 260 -9.98 11.76 13.48
C VAL A 260 -9.90 12.43 14.86
N ALA A 261 -9.03 13.43 15.02
CA ALA A 261 -8.88 14.12 16.28
C ALA A 261 -10.14 14.97 16.62
N ILE A 262 -10.74 15.65 15.64
CA ILE A 262 -12.01 16.38 15.83
C ILE A 262 -13.10 15.41 16.30
N ALA A 263 -13.28 14.29 15.58
CA ALA A 263 -14.26 13.28 15.95
C ALA A 263 -14.00 12.71 17.36
N GLY A 264 -12.76 12.39 17.71
CA GLY A 264 -12.38 11.89 19.02
C GLY A 264 -12.65 12.89 20.15
N HIS A 265 -12.30 14.14 19.96
CA HIS A 265 -12.57 15.19 20.94
C HIS A 265 -14.07 15.44 21.14
N ALA A 266 -14.86 15.47 20.06
CA ALA A 266 -16.30 15.66 20.14
C ALA A 266 -16.97 14.47 20.88
N ILE A 267 -16.65 13.24 20.48
CA ILE A 267 -17.20 12.02 21.09
C ILE A 267 -16.82 11.93 22.57
N SER A 268 -15.57 12.24 22.93
CA SER A 268 -15.13 12.25 24.34
C SER A 268 -15.88 13.27 25.22
N LYS A 269 -16.52 14.27 24.62
CA LYS A 269 -17.38 15.26 25.28
C LYS A 269 -18.88 14.94 25.16
N GLY A 270 -19.23 13.79 24.60
CA GLY A 270 -20.61 13.39 24.36
C GLY A 270 -21.32 14.22 23.29
N TYR A 271 -20.59 14.93 22.42
CA TYR A 271 -21.18 15.78 21.38
C TYR A 271 -21.44 14.98 20.09
N PRO A 272 -22.70 15.03 19.55
CA PRO A 272 -23.09 14.27 18.36
C PRO A 272 -22.60 14.94 17.07
N ILE A 273 -21.27 15.03 16.90
CA ILE A 273 -20.69 15.64 15.69
C ILE A 273 -21.02 14.83 14.44
N THR A 274 -21.32 15.50 13.35
CA THR A 274 -21.61 14.88 12.06
C THR A 274 -20.40 14.94 11.12
N ALA A 275 -20.34 14.02 10.15
CA ALA A 275 -19.33 14.05 9.10
C ALA A 275 -19.37 15.35 8.29
N GLN A 276 -20.57 15.91 8.08
CA GLN A 276 -20.74 17.18 7.40
C GLN A 276 -20.07 18.33 8.17
N GLN A 277 -20.28 18.43 9.49
CA GLN A 277 -19.65 19.45 10.35
C GLN A 277 -18.13 19.33 10.35
N ILE A 278 -17.59 18.10 10.41
CA ILE A 278 -16.13 17.86 10.32
C ILE A 278 -15.60 18.30 8.96
N ALA A 279 -16.29 17.93 7.88
CA ALA A 279 -15.88 18.27 6.51
C ALA A 279 -15.90 19.79 6.26
N GLU A 280 -16.94 20.49 6.70
CA GLU A 280 -17.05 21.94 6.57
C GLU A 280 -15.95 22.68 7.34
N MET A 281 -15.68 22.28 8.56
CA MET A 281 -14.62 22.82 9.40
C MET A 281 -13.23 22.60 8.78
N CYS A 282 -12.96 21.38 8.29
CA CYS A 282 -11.73 21.06 7.61
C CYS A 282 -11.58 21.79 6.26
N LYS A 283 -12.67 21.98 5.53
CA LYS A 283 -12.68 22.75 4.28
C LYS A 283 -12.35 24.21 4.52
N GLN A 284 -12.97 24.83 5.54
CA GLN A 284 -12.66 26.20 5.93
C GLN A 284 -11.18 26.33 6.30
N PHE A 285 -10.67 25.43 7.14
CA PHE A 285 -9.26 25.42 7.54
C PHE A 285 -8.30 25.26 6.35
N ASP A 286 -8.60 24.35 5.41
CA ASP A 286 -7.78 24.12 4.23
C ASP A 286 -7.76 25.35 3.30
N THR A 287 -8.90 25.97 3.09
CA THR A 287 -9.03 27.20 2.27
C THR A 287 -8.16 28.35 2.79
N GLU A 288 -8.08 28.50 4.11
CA GLU A 288 -7.24 29.51 4.77
C GLU A 288 -5.75 29.12 4.85
N THR A 289 -5.39 27.93 4.38
CA THR A 289 -4.02 27.40 4.49
C THR A 289 -3.40 27.15 3.12
N GLY A 290 -3.59 25.96 2.57
CA GLY A 290 -3.00 25.55 1.30
C GLY A 290 -4.01 25.38 0.17
N ASN A 291 -5.29 25.38 0.48
CA ASN A 291 -6.42 25.13 -0.43
C ASN A 291 -6.23 23.86 -1.30
N TRP A 292 -5.59 22.82 -0.74
CA TRP A 292 -5.28 21.59 -1.48
C TRP A 292 -6.51 20.74 -1.77
N TYR A 293 -7.62 20.97 -1.03
CA TYR A 293 -8.89 20.28 -1.24
C TYR A 293 -9.91 21.09 -2.04
N GLU A 294 -9.49 22.12 -2.80
CA GLU A 294 -10.39 22.97 -3.57
C GLU A 294 -11.45 22.16 -4.34
N ASN A 295 -11.01 21.14 -5.06
CA ASN A 295 -11.84 20.31 -5.94
C ASN A 295 -12.10 18.88 -5.36
N ARG A 296 -11.88 18.67 -4.07
CA ARG A 296 -12.07 17.36 -3.44
C ARG A 296 -13.10 17.41 -2.32
N PRO A 297 -14.13 16.56 -2.34
CA PRO A 297 -15.07 16.44 -1.24
C PRO A 297 -14.40 15.80 -0.03
N LEU A 298 -14.57 16.41 1.16
CA LEU A 298 -14.02 15.91 2.43
C LEU A 298 -15.01 15.02 3.21
N THR A 299 -16.28 14.97 2.80
CA THR A 299 -17.34 14.30 3.56
C THR A 299 -17.08 12.79 3.70
N LYS A 300 -16.58 12.13 2.66
CA LYS A 300 -16.26 10.68 2.72
C LYS A 300 -15.11 10.37 3.67
N GLU A 301 -14.10 11.23 3.71
CA GLU A 301 -12.98 11.11 4.64
C GLU A 301 -13.42 11.40 6.07
N ALA A 302 -14.31 12.37 6.27
CA ALA A 302 -14.91 12.68 7.57
C ALA A 302 -15.80 11.54 8.08
N ASP A 303 -16.59 10.90 7.21
CA ASP A 303 -17.36 9.69 7.57
C ASP A 303 -16.43 8.55 8.04
N ARG A 304 -15.35 8.30 7.30
CA ARG A 304 -14.37 7.27 7.68
C ARG A 304 -13.68 7.60 9.02
N ALA A 305 -13.36 8.86 9.24
CA ALA A 305 -12.74 9.31 10.49
C ALA A 305 -13.70 9.14 11.67
N LEU A 306 -14.97 9.46 11.48
CA LEU A 306 -16.01 9.30 12.47
C LEU A 306 -16.27 7.82 12.78
N GLU A 307 -16.39 6.98 11.75
CA GLU A 307 -16.54 5.53 11.90
C GLU A 307 -15.33 4.92 12.63
N TYR A 308 -14.12 5.35 12.28
CA TYR A 308 -12.89 4.91 12.94
C TYR A 308 -12.93 5.19 14.45
N VAL A 309 -13.36 6.40 14.85
CA VAL A 309 -13.44 6.76 16.27
C VAL A 309 -14.54 5.96 16.99
N TYR A 310 -15.73 5.79 16.40
CA TYR A 310 -16.77 4.98 17.00
C TYR A 310 -16.39 3.50 17.17
N ARG A 311 -15.52 2.97 16.29
CA ARG A 311 -15.01 1.61 16.43
C ARG A 311 -13.92 1.48 17.49
N ASN A 312 -13.09 2.51 17.66
CA ASN A 312 -11.86 2.44 18.43
C ASN A 312 -11.93 3.18 19.80
N GLY A 313 -13.02 3.94 20.05
CA GLY A 313 -13.24 4.71 21.25
C GLY A 313 -13.93 4.00 22.41
#